data_b9612a794d6c3cd9d8e4c377bab30a5e
#
_entry.id   b9612a794d6c3cd9d8e4c377bab30a5e
#
_cell.length_a   1.000
_cell.length_b   1.000
_cell.length_c   1.000
_cell.angle_alpha   90.00
_cell.angle_beta   90.00
_cell.angle_gamma   90.00
#
_symmetry.space_group_name_H-M   'P 1'
#
loop_
_entity.id
_entity.type
_entity.pdbx_description
1 polymer ?
#
loop_
_entity_poly.entity_id
_entity_poly.type
_entity_poly.pdbx_seq_one_letter_code
_entity_poly.pdbx_strand_id
1 'polypeptide(L)'
;MPNILITGGAGFIGNHVVRLFVNKYPEAKIVCLDLLTYAGNLANLKDVEEAPNYVFEKADICDFPTVRALLERHHITGIIHLAAES
;
A
#
# COMPACT_ATOMS: atom_id res chain seq x y z
N MET A 1 -15.75 -8.35 -0.54
CA MET A 1 -14.95 -7.15 -0.84
C MET A 1 -13.49 -7.48 -0.76
N PRO A 2 -12.74 -7.27 -1.82
CA PRO A 2 -11.30 -7.52 -1.75
C PRO A 2 -10.59 -6.48 -0.88
N ASN A 3 -9.59 -6.94 -0.14
CA ASN A 3 -8.69 -6.09 0.59
C ASN A 3 -7.30 -6.33 0.02
N ILE A 4 -6.71 -5.32 -0.57
CA ILE A 4 -5.48 -5.47 -1.36
C ILE A 4 -4.34 -4.75 -0.69
N LEU A 5 -3.22 -5.45 -0.51
CA LEU A 5 -1.98 -4.86 -0.03
C LEU A 5 -1.09 -4.56 -1.23
N ILE A 6 -0.62 -3.33 -1.30
CA ILE A 6 0.34 -2.92 -2.33
C ILE A 6 1.63 -2.53 -1.62
N THR A 7 2.68 -3.33 -1.82
CA THR A 7 3.99 -3.04 -1.24
C THR A 7 4.77 -2.12 -2.17
N GLY A 8 5.50 -1.17 -1.59
CA GLY A 8 6.21 -0.17 -2.39
C GLY A 8 5.28 0.87 -2.99
N GLY A 9 4.11 1.06 -2.37
CA GLY A 9 3.08 1.92 -2.93
C GLY A 9 3.41 3.41 -2.93
N ALA A 10 4.38 3.84 -2.12
CA ALA A 10 4.80 5.24 -2.11
C ALA A 10 5.93 5.52 -3.11
N GLY A 11 6.45 4.50 -3.80
CA GLY A 11 7.48 4.66 -4.81
C GLY A 11 6.94 5.26 -6.09
N PHE A 12 7.85 5.48 -7.04
CA PHE A 12 7.53 6.17 -8.29
C PHE A 12 6.44 5.45 -9.09
N ILE A 13 6.60 4.13 -9.29
CA ILE A 13 5.60 3.35 -10.02
C ILE A 13 4.43 2.99 -9.09
N GLY A 14 4.75 2.64 -7.85
CA GLY A 14 3.74 2.19 -6.90
C GLY A 14 2.64 3.20 -6.63
N ASN A 15 2.96 4.50 -6.59
CA ASN A 15 1.95 5.51 -6.32
C ASN A 15 0.88 5.55 -7.43
N HIS A 16 1.27 5.29 -8.67
CA HIS A 16 0.31 5.23 -9.77
C HIS A 16 -0.62 4.03 -9.63
N VAL A 17 -0.08 2.89 -9.21
CA VAL A 17 -0.87 1.68 -9.00
C VAL A 17 -1.85 1.87 -7.84
N VAL A 18 -1.38 2.44 -6.72
CA VAL A 18 -2.24 2.72 -5.57
C VAL A 18 -3.38 3.64 -5.98
N ARG A 19 -3.06 4.74 -6.66
CA ARG A 19 -4.06 5.71 -7.09
C ARG A 19 -5.09 5.08 -8.01
N LEU A 20 -4.61 4.27 -8.97
CA LEU A 20 -5.50 3.58 -9.89
C LEU A 20 -6.49 2.69 -9.14
N PHE A 21 -5.99 1.89 -8.21
CA PHE A 21 -6.84 0.95 -7.47
C PHE A 21 -7.81 1.68 -6.53
N VAL A 22 -7.34 2.71 -5.84
CA VAL A 22 -8.20 3.49 -4.94
C VAL A 22 -9.37 4.10 -5.71
N ASN A 23 -9.10 4.65 -6.88
CA ASN A 23 -10.13 5.32 -7.67
C ASN A 23 -11.03 4.34 -8.42
N LYS A 24 -10.45 3.27 -8.96
CA LYS A 24 -11.20 2.32 -9.78
C LYS A 24 -12.05 1.36 -8.96
N TYR A 25 -11.61 1.03 -7.74
CA TYR A 25 -12.27 0.05 -6.89
C TYR A 25 -12.64 0.68 -5.55
N PRO A 26 -13.61 1.61 -5.52
CA PRO A 26 -13.95 2.31 -4.28
C PRO A 26 -14.48 1.38 -3.18
N GLU A 27 -14.91 0.19 -3.53
CA GLU A 27 -15.40 -0.80 -2.58
C GLU A 27 -14.31 -1.71 -2.04
N ALA A 28 -13.11 -1.67 -2.62
CA ALA A 28 -11.96 -2.44 -2.16
C ALA A 28 -11.14 -1.60 -1.20
N LYS A 29 -10.65 -2.22 -0.13
CA LYS A 29 -9.71 -1.57 0.77
C LYS A 29 -8.32 -1.71 0.19
N ILE A 30 -7.63 -0.59 0.02
CA ILE A 30 -6.29 -0.55 -0.55
C ILE A 30 -5.31 -0.15 0.55
N VAL A 31 -4.48 -1.09 0.98
CA VAL A 31 -3.48 -0.86 2.01
C VAL A 31 -2.13 -0.67 1.31
N CYS A 32 -1.55 0.50 1.47
CA CYS A 32 -0.23 0.81 0.92
C CYS A 32 0.82 0.58 2.01
N LEU A 33 1.78 -0.30 1.75
CA LEU A 33 2.86 -0.59 2.69
C LEU A 33 4.17 -0.10 2.08
N ASP A 34 4.90 0.74 2.83
CA ASP A 34 6.17 1.27 2.36
C ASP A 34 7.02 1.68 3.56
N LEU A 35 8.32 1.48 3.45
CA LEU A 35 9.27 1.87 4.49
C LEU A 35 9.70 3.33 4.36
N LEU A 36 9.55 3.92 3.17
CA LEU A 36 9.91 5.32 2.88
C LEU A 36 11.40 5.62 3.02
N THR A 37 12.27 4.64 2.74
CA THR A 37 13.73 4.81 2.87
C THR A 37 14.43 5.26 1.59
N TYR A 38 13.68 5.36 0.49
CA TYR A 38 14.24 5.76 -0.81
C TYR A 38 13.47 6.99 -1.30
N ALA A 39 13.50 7.25 -2.59
CA ALA A 39 12.78 8.39 -3.17
C ALA A 39 11.26 8.33 -3.02
N GLY A 40 10.75 7.26 -2.44
CA GLY A 40 9.32 7.14 -2.12
C GLY A 40 8.91 8.22 -1.15
N ASN A 41 7.73 8.79 -1.38
CA ASN A 41 7.27 9.93 -0.61
C ASN A 41 5.76 9.90 -0.52
N LEU A 42 5.22 10.08 0.69
CA LEU A 42 3.78 10.16 0.88
C LEU A 42 3.14 11.29 0.10
N ALA A 43 3.89 12.33 -0.25
CA ALA A 43 3.38 13.40 -1.10
C ALA A 43 2.90 12.89 -2.46
N ASN A 44 3.46 11.78 -2.94
CA ASN A 44 3.02 11.14 -4.18
C ASN A 44 1.58 10.61 -4.09
N LEU A 45 1.07 10.41 -2.88
CA LEU A 45 -0.26 9.86 -2.64
C LEU A 45 -1.20 10.85 -1.98
N LYS A 46 -0.81 12.12 -1.94
CA LYS A 46 -1.57 13.13 -1.23
C LYS A 46 -3.00 13.27 -1.76
N ASP A 47 -3.19 13.07 -3.05
CA ASP A 47 -4.51 13.19 -3.68
C ASP A 47 -5.47 12.05 -3.29
N VAL A 48 -4.96 10.94 -2.74
CA VAL A 48 -5.80 9.82 -2.31
C VAL A 48 -5.74 9.58 -0.81
N GLU A 49 -4.95 10.34 -0.06
CA GLU A 49 -4.74 10.07 1.36
C GLU A 49 -6.01 10.16 2.20
N GLU A 50 -7.00 10.90 1.75
CA GLU A 50 -8.27 11.05 2.45
C GLU A 50 -9.36 10.13 1.92
N ALA A 51 -9.06 9.33 0.90
CA ALA A 51 -10.06 8.39 0.37
C ALA A 51 -10.42 7.36 1.45
N PRO A 52 -11.72 7.05 1.63
CA PRO A 52 -12.15 6.15 2.69
C PRO A 52 -11.66 4.72 2.52
N ASN A 53 -11.27 4.33 1.33
CA ASN A 53 -10.76 2.99 1.05
C ASN A 53 -9.24 2.91 0.97
N TYR A 54 -8.53 3.98 1.34
CA TYR A 54 -7.07 4.02 1.35
C TYR A 54 -6.54 3.98 2.78
N VAL A 55 -5.54 3.13 3.02
CA VAL A 55 -4.82 3.06 4.30
C VAL A 55 -3.34 2.99 4.02
N PHE A 56 -2.54 3.77 4.74
CA PHE A 56 -1.09 3.68 4.68
C PHE A 56 -0.54 2.98 5.92
N GLU A 57 0.38 2.04 5.70
CA GLU A 57 1.13 1.39 6.78
C GLU A 57 2.62 1.52 6.48
N LYS A 58 3.35 2.12 7.42
CA LYS A 58 4.80 2.23 7.31
C LYS A 58 5.43 1.00 7.94
N ALA A 59 6.07 0.17 7.13
CA ALA A 59 6.71 -1.04 7.61
C ALA A 59 7.74 -1.53 6.61
N ASP A 60 8.70 -2.31 7.12
CA ASP A 60 9.70 -2.99 6.32
C ASP A 60 9.10 -4.32 5.85
N ILE A 61 9.11 -4.56 4.54
CA ILE A 61 8.60 -5.82 3.98
C ILE A 61 9.37 -7.04 4.51
N CYS A 62 10.59 -6.84 4.98
CA CYS A 62 11.39 -7.90 5.58
C CYS A 62 11.06 -8.16 7.05
N ASP A 63 10.28 -7.33 7.67
CA ASP A 63 9.81 -7.51 9.04
C ASP A 63 8.58 -8.42 9.04
N PHE A 64 8.82 -9.72 8.93
CA PHE A 64 7.75 -10.70 8.75
C PHE A 64 6.68 -10.67 9.86
N PRO A 65 7.03 -10.57 11.14
CA PRO A 65 5.99 -10.48 12.18
C PRO A 65 5.05 -9.28 11.97
N THR A 66 5.60 -8.13 11.62
CA THR A 66 4.81 -6.93 11.39
C THR A 66 3.94 -7.09 10.14
N VAL A 67 4.51 -7.58 9.05
CA VAL A 67 3.75 -7.81 7.81
C VAL A 67 2.62 -8.80 8.05
N ARG A 68 2.90 -9.89 8.78
CA ARG A 68 1.87 -10.88 9.10
C ARG A 68 0.72 -10.26 9.89
N ALA A 69 1.05 -9.43 10.88
CA ALA A 69 0.04 -8.75 11.67
C ALA A 69 -0.82 -7.82 10.81
N LEU A 70 -0.21 -7.14 9.83
CA LEU A 70 -0.94 -6.28 8.91
C LEU A 70 -1.88 -7.07 8.01
N LEU A 71 -1.42 -8.22 7.51
CA LEU A 71 -2.25 -9.08 6.67
C LEU A 71 -3.50 -9.53 7.43
N GLU A 72 -3.36 -9.88 8.70
CA GLU A 72 -4.47 -10.30 9.53
C GLU A 72 -5.37 -9.14 9.92
N ARG A 73 -4.79 -8.00 10.31
CA ARG A 73 -5.55 -6.82 10.73
C ARG A 73 -6.46 -6.31 9.63
N HIS A 74 -5.96 -6.30 8.41
CA HIS A 74 -6.70 -5.75 7.28
C HIS A 74 -7.43 -6.80 6.46
N HIS A 75 -7.38 -8.07 6.88
CA HIS A 75 -8.01 -9.18 6.17
C HIS A 75 -7.61 -9.20 4.68
N ILE A 76 -6.31 -9.10 4.42
CA ILE A 76 -5.80 -8.99 3.05
C ILE A 76 -6.12 -10.25 2.25
N THR A 77 -6.68 -10.07 1.07
CA THR A 77 -7.05 -11.15 0.16
C THR A 77 -6.22 -11.15 -1.12
N GLY A 78 -5.48 -10.07 -1.40
CA GLY A 78 -4.62 -10.00 -2.57
C GLY A 78 -3.41 -9.12 -2.30
N ILE A 79 -2.29 -9.42 -2.93
CA ILE A 79 -1.05 -8.68 -2.74
C ILE A 79 -0.48 -8.30 -4.10
N ILE A 80 -0.13 -7.02 -4.26
CA ILE A 80 0.65 -6.53 -5.39
C ILE A 80 1.99 -6.07 -4.83
N HIS A 81 3.05 -6.79 -5.17
CA HIS A 81 4.37 -6.55 -4.61
C HIS A 81 5.21 -5.71 -5.57
N LEU A 82 5.38 -4.44 -5.25
CA LEU A 82 6.15 -3.49 -6.04
C LEU A 82 7.39 -2.99 -5.31
N ALA A 83 7.61 -3.43 -4.08
CA ALA A 83 8.79 -3.06 -3.33
C ALA A 83 10.02 -3.63 -4.03
N ALA A 84 10.87 -2.75 -4.56
CA ALA A 84 12.08 -3.16 -5.21
C ALA A 84 13.14 -3.49 -4.18
N GLU A 85 13.86 -4.56 -4.40
CA GLU A 85 15.07 -4.85 -3.65
C GLU A 85 16.22 -4.23 -4.41
N SER A 86 16.86 -3.31 -3.78
CA SER A 86 18.05 -2.67 -4.37
C SER A 86 19.31 -3.24 -3.74
#